data_54384ffaa2ea182aef58717d474b3214
#
_entry.id   54384ffaa2ea182aef58717d474b3214
#
_cell.length_a   1.000
_cell.length_b   1.000
_cell.length_c   1.000
_cell.angle_alpha   90.00
_cell.angle_beta   90.00
_cell.angle_gamma   90.00
#
_symmetry.space_group_name_H-M   'P 1'
#
loop_
_entity.id
_entity.type
_entity.pdbx_description
1 polymer ?
#
loop_
_entity_poly.entity_id
_entity_poly.type
_entity_poly.pdbx_seq_one_letter_code
_entity_poly.pdbx_strand_id
1 'polypeptide(L)'
;MNKNSKVLALKYRPQNFDDLIGQEVVTQTIINSIKANKIPNAYLFTGIRGVGKTTIARIIAKALNCTNGVDNKCKIKCENCDEITNSSHIDVLEMDAASKTGVDDVRDLIEFSRYGPSSAKYKIFIIDEVHMLSKQAFNALLKTLEEPPQYENGGGLKFIFATTEIKKIPITVVSRCQRFDLSRVKSVELFEFIKKIKDKEKGKISDDALKLIVKISEGSVRDALSLLDRALLSLEKGEELDLNSAQKIFGYFDKSQLIDLFELILRGEEKKSIEIYRKIYEQGVEPKVFI
;
A
#
# COMPACT_ATOMS: atom_id res chain seq x y z
N MET A 1 -25.86 -17.45 -1.66
CA MET A 1 -24.44 -17.06 -1.86
C MET A 1 -24.40 -15.58 -2.19
N ASN A 2 -23.99 -14.72 -1.25
CA ASN A 2 -23.92 -13.28 -1.46
C ASN A 2 -22.78 -12.94 -2.41
N LYS A 3 -23.08 -12.45 -3.60
CA LYS A 3 -22.17 -12.15 -4.70
C LYS A 3 -21.21 -10.96 -4.48
N ASN A 4 -21.02 -10.44 -3.26
CA ASN A 4 -20.27 -9.21 -3.01
C ASN A 4 -19.41 -9.20 -1.71
N SER A 5 -18.79 -10.30 -1.32
CA SER A 5 -17.77 -10.21 -0.26
C SER A 5 -16.45 -9.71 -0.85
N LYS A 6 -16.29 -8.40 -0.95
CA LYS A 6 -14.98 -7.80 -1.26
C LYS A 6 -14.07 -8.07 -0.05
N VAL A 7 -12.84 -8.52 -0.31
CA VAL A 7 -11.76 -8.63 0.69
C VAL A 7 -11.64 -7.30 1.46
N LEU A 8 -11.46 -7.35 2.78
CA LEU A 8 -11.43 -6.15 3.64
C LEU A 8 -10.43 -5.10 3.16
N ALA A 9 -9.28 -5.52 2.66
CA ALA A 9 -8.27 -4.62 2.10
C ALA A 9 -8.75 -3.78 0.90
N LEU A 10 -9.76 -4.26 0.16
CA LEU A 10 -10.41 -3.51 -0.91
C LEU A 10 -11.62 -2.72 -0.41
N LYS A 11 -12.41 -3.30 0.51
CA LYS A 11 -13.60 -2.69 1.09
C LYS A 11 -13.27 -1.42 1.87
N TYR A 12 -12.18 -1.45 2.64
CA TYR A 12 -11.72 -0.36 3.50
C TYR A 12 -10.54 0.44 2.91
N ARG A 13 -10.36 0.35 1.59
CA ARG A 13 -9.35 1.15 0.92
C ARG A 13 -9.71 2.64 1.03
N PRO A 14 -8.81 3.50 1.55
CA PRO A 14 -9.04 4.94 1.67
C PRO A 14 -9.48 5.58 0.36
N GLN A 15 -10.49 6.44 0.41
CA GLN A 15 -11.05 7.11 -0.74
C GLN A 15 -10.69 8.60 -0.80
N ASN A 16 -10.23 9.16 0.30
CA ASN A 16 -9.79 10.55 0.46
C ASN A 16 -8.59 10.60 1.41
N PHE A 17 -7.96 11.78 1.54
CA PHE A 17 -6.79 11.95 2.38
C PHE A 17 -7.09 11.79 3.88
N ASP A 18 -8.30 12.12 4.34
CA ASP A 18 -8.70 12.02 5.75
C ASP A 18 -8.81 10.56 6.23
N ASP A 19 -9.01 9.62 5.30
CA ASP A 19 -9.11 8.18 5.60
C ASP A 19 -7.73 7.50 5.70
N LEU A 20 -6.64 8.20 5.32
CA LEU A 20 -5.29 7.67 5.40
C LEU A 20 -4.78 7.66 6.83
N ILE A 21 -4.06 6.60 7.21
CA ILE A 21 -3.53 6.43 8.55
C ILE A 21 -2.01 6.53 8.53
N GLY A 22 -1.45 7.24 9.52
CA GLY A 22 0.00 7.30 9.76
C GLY A 22 0.80 8.05 8.71
N GLN A 23 0.14 8.86 7.84
CA GLN A 23 0.77 9.61 6.76
C GLN A 23 0.40 11.10 6.78
N GLU A 24 0.09 11.66 7.95
CA GLU A 24 -0.50 13.00 8.12
C GLU A 24 0.37 14.10 7.52
N VAL A 25 1.70 14.03 7.77
CA VAL A 25 2.65 15.04 7.28
C VAL A 25 2.72 15.05 5.75
N VAL A 26 2.82 13.86 5.15
CA VAL A 26 2.84 13.71 3.69
C VAL A 26 1.53 14.21 3.08
N THR A 27 0.41 13.80 3.65
CA THR A 27 -0.93 14.19 3.25
C THR A 27 -1.12 15.70 3.28
N GLN A 28 -0.75 16.34 4.40
CA GLN A 28 -0.88 17.79 4.58
C GLN A 28 -0.01 18.55 3.59
N THR A 29 1.22 18.06 3.33
CA THR A 29 2.13 18.68 2.36
C THR A 29 1.54 18.63 0.95
N ILE A 30 0.96 17.51 0.56
CA ILE A 30 0.33 17.33 -0.76
C ILE A 30 -0.88 18.25 -0.88
N ILE A 31 -1.76 18.29 0.12
CA ILE A 31 -2.94 19.15 0.13
C ILE A 31 -2.54 20.63 0.00
N ASN A 32 -1.53 21.07 0.74
CA ASN A 32 -1.02 22.44 0.68
C ASN A 32 -0.43 22.76 -0.70
N SER A 33 0.31 21.84 -1.31
CA SER A 33 0.86 21.99 -2.66
C SER A 33 -0.26 22.17 -3.70
N ILE A 34 -1.31 21.36 -3.61
CA ILE A 34 -2.45 21.43 -4.51
C ILE A 34 -3.21 22.76 -4.31
N LYS A 35 -3.48 23.17 -3.08
CA LYS A 35 -4.15 24.44 -2.75
C LYS A 35 -3.36 25.66 -3.23
N ALA A 36 -2.03 25.60 -3.13
CA ALA A 36 -1.13 26.65 -3.60
C ALA A 36 -0.94 26.63 -5.14
N ASN A 37 -1.58 25.72 -5.86
CA ASN A 37 -1.39 25.45 -7.29
C ASN A 37 0.08 25.21 -7.68
N LYS A 38 0.86 24.65 -6.74
CA LYS A 38 2.28 24.24 -6.94
C LYS A 38 2.36 22.73 -7.09
N ILE A 39 1.75 22.21 -8.16
CA ILE A 39 1.66 20.78 -8.41
C ILE A 39 2.92 20.32 -9.16
N PRO A 40 3.73 19.42 -8.60
CA PRO A 40 4.91 18.91 -9.30
C PRO A 40 4.52 18.12 -10.55
N ASN A 41 5.46 17.98 -11.49
CA ASN A 41 5.25 17.16 -12.68
C ASN A 41 5.33 15.67 -12.38
N ALA A 42 6.13 15.29 -11.39
CA ALA A 42 6.25 13.91 -10.97
C ALA A 42 6.31 13.79 -9.44
N TYR A 43 5.53 12.87 -8.90
CA TYR A 43 5.57 12.40 -7.52
C TYR A 43 6.32 11.07 -7.47
N LEU A 44 7.09 10.83 -6.42
CA LEU A 44 7.72 9.54 -6.14
C LEU A 44 7.42 9.12 -4.71
N PHE A 45 6.58 8.10 -4.55
CA PHE A 45 6.26 7.50 -3.25
C PHE A 45 7.13 6.30 -2.99
N THR A 46 7.86 6.31 -1.87
CA THR A 46 8.69 5.20 -1.40
C THR A 46 8.15 4.66 -0.09
N GLY A 47 8.49 3.43 0.24
CA GLY A 47 8.08 2.79 1.50
C GLY A 47 7.77 1.31 1.32
N ILE A 48 7.60 0.60 2.44
CA ILE A 48 7.31 -0.83 2.40
C ILE A 48 5.98 -1.12 1.69
N ARG A 49 5.78 -2.38 1.35
CA ARG A 49 4.52 -2.84 0.76
C ARG A 49 3.36 -2.63 1.75
N GLY A 50 2.18 -2.22 1.24
CA GLY A 50 0.95 -2.15 2.02
C GLY A 50 0.77 -0.91 2.89
N VAL A 51 1.66 0.11 2.83
CA VAL A 51 1.52 1.39 3.56
C VAL A 51 0.66 2.43 2.84
N GLY A 52 0.16 2.13 1.64
CA GLY A 52 -0.79 3.00 0.93
C GLY A 52 -0.22 3.79 -0.26
N LYS A 53 0.97 3.47 -0.80
CA LYS A 53 1.58 4.17 -1.95
C LYS A 53 0.61 4.34 -3.13
N THR A 54 0.08 3.26 -3.67
CA THR A 54 -0.85 3.27 -4.79
C THR A 54 -2.20 3.89 -4.42
N THR A 55 -2.60 3.80 -3.14
CA THR A 55 -3.81 4.45 -2.63
C THR A 55 -3.67 5.96 -2.64
N ILE A 56 -2.56 6.50 -2.13
CA ILE A 56 -2.25 7.94 -2.17
C ILE A 56 -2.19 8.42 -3.63
N ALA A 57 -1.56 7.66 -4.52
CA ALA A 57 -1.51 7.98 -5.95
C ALA A 57 -2.91 8.20 -6.55
N ARG A 58 -3.85 7.29 -6.28
CA ARG A 58 -5.24 7.43 -6.74
C ARG A 58 -5.97 8.60 -6.08
N ILE A 59 -5.73 8.85 -4.79
CA ILE A 59 -6.34 9.99 -4.08
C ILE A 59 -5.85 11.32 -4.68
N ILE A 60 -4.55 11.43 -5.01
CA ILE A 60 -4.01 12.61 -5.73
C ILE A 60 -4.66 12.75 -7.10
N ALA A 61 -4.76 11.68 -7.87
CA ALA A 61 -5.39 11.71 -9.19
C ALA A 61 -6.86 12.19 -9.08
N LYS A 62 -7.59 11.74 -8.07
CA LYS A 62 -8.95 12.24 -7.77
C LYS A 62 -8.94 13.71 -7.38
N ALA A 63 -8.03 14.15 -6.51
CA ALA A 63 -7.95 15.54 -6.07
C ALA A 63 -7.64 16.50 -7.22
N LEU A 64 -6.82 16.07 -8.18
CA LEU A 64 -6.44 16.88 -9.34
C LEU A 64 -7.53 16.94 -10.43
N ASN A 65 -8.31 15.88 -10.58
CA ASN A 65 -9.30 15.71 -11.66
C ASN A 65 -10.75 15.74 -11.19
N CYS A 66 -11.01 16.05 -9.91
CA CYS A 66 -12.35 16.17 -9.38
C CYS A 66 -13.05 17.43 -9.94
N THR A 67 -14.24 17.27 -10.51
CA THR A 67 -15.06 18.38 -11.03
C THR A 67 -15.61 19.30 -9.92
N ASN A 68 -15.69 18.79 -8.68
CA ASN A 68 -16.20 19.53 -7.53
C ASN A 68 -15.11 20.28 -6.74
N GLY A 69 -13.90 20.40 -7.31
CA GLY A 69 -12.79 21.14 -6.74
C GLY A 69 -11.85 20.31 -5.85
N VAL A 70 -10.82 20.98 -5.36
CA VAL A 70 -9.65 20.38 -4.71
C VAL A 70 -9.90 19.96 -3.25
N ASP A 71 -11.05 20.28 -2.67
CA ASP A 71 -11.33 20.10 -1.23
C ASP A 71 -11.53 18.64 -0.79
N ASN A 72 -11.07 17.69 -1.60
CA ASN A 72 -10.90 16.27 -1.20
C ASN A 72 -12.15 15.53 -0.73
N LYS A 73 -13.23 16.23 -0.49
CA LYS A 73 -14.52 15.69 -0.08
C LYS A 73 -15.48 15.82 -1.24
N CYS A 74 -15.31 14.93 -2.22
CA CYS A 74 -16.29 14.81 -3.28
C CYS A 74 -17.65 14.42 -2.66
N LYS A 75 -18.37 15.41 -2.15
CA LYS A 75 -19.67 15.24 -1.48
C LYS A 75 -20.78 14.92 -2.48
N ILE A 76 -20.57 15.21 -3.74
CA ILE A 76 -21.51 14.99 -4.83
C ILE A 76 -20.90 13.93 -5.73
N LYS A 77 -21.70 12.99 -6.23
CA LYS A 77 -21.26 11.94 -7.13
C LYS A 77 -20.55 12.56 -8.34
N CYS A 78 -19.27 12.24 -8.50
CA CYS A 78 -18.39 12.76 -9.56
C CYS A 78 -17.94 11.56 -10.40
N GLU A 79 -18.27 11.55 -11.69
CA GLU A 79 -17.91 10.48 -12.61
C GLU A 79 -16.40 10.23 -12.61
N ASN A 80 -15.59 11.30 -12.73
CA ASN A 80 -14.14 11.16 -12.72
C ASN A 80 -13.63 10.45 -11.44
N CYS A 81 -14.18 10.82 -10.26
CA CYS A 81 -13.78 10.18 -9.00
C CYS A 81 -14.16 8.71 -8.93
N ASP A 82 -15.33 8.33 -9.43
CA ASP A 82 -15.80 6.96 -9.45
C ASP A 82 -14.98 6.11 -10.43
N GLU A 83 -14.70 6.63 -11.62
CA GLU A 83 -13.87 5.96 -12.64
C GLU A 83 -12.42 5.78 -12.15
N ILE A 84 -11.81 6.80 -11.53
CA ILE A 84 -10.46 6.70 -10.97
C ILE A 84 -10.42 5.67 -9.84
N THR A 85 -11.46 5.62 -9.00
CA THR A 85 -11.57 4.61 -7.94
C THR A 85 -11.59 3.18 -8.51
N ASN A 86 -12.26 3.00 -9.64
CA ASN A 86 -12.40 1.72 -10.33
C ASN A 86 -11.26 1.44 -11.34
N SER A 87 -10.26 2.32 -11.46
CA SER A 87 -9.13 2.23 -12.42
C SER A 87 -9.62 2.13 -13.89
N SER A 88 -10.69 2.82 -14.23
CA SER A 88 -11.31 2.82 -15.56
C SER A 88 -11.30 4.19 -16.26
N HIS A 89 -10.71 5.22 -15.63
CA HIS A 89 -10.68 6.57 -16.16
C HIS A 89 -9.71 6.69 -17.35
N ILE A 90 -10.17 7.25 -18.46
CA ILE A 90 -9.40 7.35 -19.72
C ILE A 90 -8.14 8.22 -19.59
N ASP A 91 -8.20 9.29 -18.78
CA ASP A 91 -7.08 10.22 -18.58
C ASP A 91 -6.20 9.89 -17.38
N VAL A 92 -6.52 8.82 -16.62
CA VAL A 92 -5.74 8.36 -15.46
C VAL A 92 -5.37 6.90 -15.70
N LEU A 93 -4.18 6.68 -16.24
CA LEU A 93 -3.69 5.33 -16.55
C LEU A 93 -2.86 4.80 -15.39
N GLU A 94 -3.22 3.62 -14.93
CA GLU A 94 -2.49 2.88 -13.90
C GLU A 94 -1.80 1.67 -14.51
N MET A 95 -0.49 1.60 -14.35
CA MET A 95 0.36 0.51 -14.83
C MET A 95 1.15 -0.08 -13.68
N ASP A 96 1.18 -1.41 -13.58
CA ASP A 96 2.09 -2.15 -12.70
C ASP A 96 3.35 -2.52 -13.50
N ALA A 97 4.48 -1.92 -13.14
CA ALA A 97 5.75 -2.19 -13.78
C ALA A 97 6.27 -3.62 -13.54
N ALA A 98 5.72 -4.36 -12.58
CA ALA A 98 6.06 -5.78 -12.41
C ALA A 98 5.50 -6.65 -13.55
N SER A 99 4.40 -6.23 -14.17
CA SER A 99 3.77 -6.93 -15.31
C SER A 99 4.15 -6.33 -16.66
N LYS A 100 4.58 -5.06 -16.70
CA LYS A 100 4.93 -4.30 -17.91
C LYS A 100 6.28 -3.61 -17.72
N THR A 101 7.36 -4.33 -17.99
CA THR A 101 8.73 -3.87 -17.73
C THR A 101 9.43 -3.29 -18.95
N GLY A 102 8.81 -3.47 -20.13
CA GLY A 102 9.40 -3.18 -21.44
C GLY A 102 9.53 -1.69 -21.74
N VAL A 103 10.50 -1.37 -22.61
CA VAL A 103 10.64 -0.01 -23.13
C VAL A 103 9.49 0.38 -24.04
N ASP A 104 8.89 -0.58 -24.71
CA ASP A 104 7.79 -0.34 -25.66
C ASP A 104 6.50 0.03 -24.90
N ASP A 105 6.20 -0.63 -23.79
CA ASP A 105 5.07 -0.23 -22.91
C ASP A 105 5.17 1.23 -22.48
N VAL A 106 6.39 1.68 -22.17
CA VAL A 106 6.65 3.08 -21.75
C VAL A 106 6.58 4.03 -22.93
N ARG A 107 7.05 3.61 -24.11
CA ARG A 107 6.94 4.41 -25.34
C ARG A 107 5.48 4.65 -25.72
N ASP A 108 4.64 3.62 -25.62
CA ASP A 108 3.20 3.74 -25.86
C ASP A 108 2.56 4.75 -24.91
N LEU A 109 2.94 4.73 -23.61
CA LEU A 109 2.48 5.75 -22.65
C LEU A 109 2.94 7.16 -23.04
N ILE A 110 4.19 7.32 -23.48
CA ILE A 110 4.73 8.62 -23.91
C ILE A 110 4.01 9.10 -25.18
N GLU A 111 3.76 8.22 -26.13
CA GLU A 111 3.01 8.56 -27.34
C GLU A 111 1.58 8.97 -26.99
N PHE A 112 0.91 8.20 -26.12
CA PHE A 112 -0.42 8.54 -25.61
C PHE A 112 -0.44 9.86 -24.85
N SER A 113 0.67 10.26 -24.22
CA SER A 113 0.77 11.54 -23.51
C SER A 113 0.74 12.77 -24.42
N ARG A 114 1.01 12.61 -25.72
CA ARG A 114 0.96 13.71 -26.68
C ARG A 114 -0.46 14.21 -26.95
N TYR A 115 -1.44 13.32 -26.74
CA TYR A 115 -2.85 13.69 -26.84
C TYR A 115 -3.33 14.27 -25.51
N GLY A 116 -4.01 15.41 -25.55
CA GLY A 116 -4.59 16.03 -24.36
C GLY A 116 -5.59 15.12 -23.64
N PRO A 117 -5.93 15.46 -22.39
CA PRO A 117 -6.97 14.75 -21.66
C PRO A 117 -8.34 14.96 -22.33
N SER A 118 -9.18 13.93 -22.30
CA SER A 118 -10.49 13.93 -22.96
C SER A 118 -11.60 14.46 -22.04
N SER A 119 -11.55 14.16 -20.75
CA SER A 119 -12.60 14.47 -19.78
C SER A 119 -12.09 15.16 -18.53
N ALA A 120 -10.81 15.04 -18.24
CA ALA A 120 -10.19 15.55 -17.02
C ALA A 120 -9.35 16.82 -17.28
N LYS A 121 -8.89 17.47 -16.20
CA LYS A 121 -7.95 18.60 -16.31
C LYS A 121 -6.52 18.12 -16.59
N TYR A 122 -6.09 17.07 -15.88
CA TYR A 122 -4.73 16.54 -15.97
C TYR A 122 -4.76 15.12 -16.53
N LYS A 123 -3.80 14.82 -17.41
CA LYS A 123 -3.48 13.45 -17.76
C LYS A 123 -2.50 12.90 -16.74
N ILE A 124 -2.81 11.75 -16.14
CA ILE A 124 -2.05 11.22 -15.00
C ILE A 124 -1.64 9.79 -15.29
N PHE A 125 -0.33 9.51 -15.14
CA PHE A 125 0.20 8.17 -15.23
C PHE A 125 0.66 7.71 -13.85
N ILE A 126 0.01 6.69 -13.32
CA ILE A 126 0.38 6.02 -12.08
C ILE A 126 1.19 4.78 -12.44
N ILE A 127 2.46 4.71 -12.04
CA ILE A 127 3.32 3.56 -12.29
C ILE A 127 3.70 2.96 -10.95
N ASP A 128 3.09 1.82 -10.64
CA ASP A 128 3.40 1.07 -9.42
C ASP A 128 4.61 0.16 -9.61
N GLU A 129 5.36 -0.08 -8.54
CA GLU A 129 6.63 -0.80 -8.49
C GLU A 129 7.61 -0.37 -9.61
N VAL A 130 7.71 0.94 -9.81
CA VAL A 130 8.46 1.57 -10.92
C VAL A 130 9.92 1.10 -11.03
N HIS A 131 10.52 0.60 -9.92
CA HIS A 131 11.87 0.04 -9.90
C HIS A 131 12.04 -1.23 -10.77
N MET A 132 10.93 -1.83 -11.21
CA MET A 132 10.93 -2.99 -12.12
C MET A 132 11.12 -2.59 -13.59
N LEU A 133 11.01 -1.30 -13.93
CA LEU A 133 11.27 -0.83 -15.28
C LEU A 133 12.73 -1.04 -15.69
N SER A 134 12.93 -1.36 -16.98
CA SER A 134 14.27 -1.44 -17.54
C SER A 134 14.96 -0.08 -17.59
N LYS A 135 16.31 -0.08 -17.63
CA LYS A 135 17.09 1.17 -17.78
C LYS A 135 16.71 1.94 -19.04
N GLN A 136 16.38 1.24 -20.13
CA GLN A 136 15.94 1.86 -21.38
C GLN A 136 14.58 2.53 -21.23
N ALA A 137 13.65 1.92 -20.49
CA ALA A 137 12.35 2.49 -20.16
C ALA A 137 12.49 3.78 -19.32
N PHE A 138 13.35 3.78 -18.31
CA PHE A 138 13.66 4.99 -17.54
C PHE A 138 14.23 6.10 -18.43
N ASN A 139 15.17 5.79 -19.33
CA ASN A 139 15.76 6.78 -20.23
C ASN A 139 14.71 7.38 -21.17
N ALA A 140 13.75 6.59 -21.65
CA ALA A 140 12.65 7.08 -22.46
C ALA A 140 11.77 8.10 -21.72
N LEU A 141 11.57 7.94 -20.41
CA LEU A 141 10.80 8.86 -19.59
C LEU A 141 11.48 10.21 -19.31
N LEU A 142 12.81 10.28 -19.35
CA LEU A 142 13.57 11.47 -18.88
C LEU A 142 13.14 12.75 -19.58
N LYS A 143 13.01 12.76 -20.90
CA LYS A 143 12.60 13.94 -21.66
C LYS A 143 11.19 14.43 -21.25
N THR A 144 10.27 13.50 -21.10
CA THR A 144 8.88 13.82 -20.71
C THR A 144 8.76 14.25 -19.24
N LEU A 145 9.66 13.79 -18.38
CA LEU A 145 9.74 14.25 -16.99
C LEU A 145 10.31 15.67 -16.85
N GLU A 146 11.27 16.03 -17.71
CA GLU A 146 11.84 17.38 -17.76
C GLU A 146 10.84 18.39 -18.31
N GLU A 147 10.26 18.07 -19.45
CA GLU A 147 9.37 18.94 -20.22
C GLU A 147 8.04 18.20 -20.51
N PRO A 148 7.18 18.05 -19.49
CA PRO A 148 5.91 17.38 -19.70
C PRO A 148 4.98 18.20 -20.61
N PRO A 149 4.21 17.56 -21.50
CA PRO A 149 3.24 18.22 -22.34
C PRO A 149 2.29 19.07 -21.50
N GLN A 150 2.05 20.31 -21.97
CA GLN A 150 1.01 21.19 -21.49
C GLN A 150 -0.13 21.18 -22.51
N TYR A 151 -1.37 21.22 -22.04
CA TYR A 151 -2.54 21.10 -22.89
C TYR A 151 -3.35 22.41 -22.91
N GLU A 152 -4.12 22.61 -23.97
CA GLU A 152 -4.92 23.82 -24.19
C GLU A 152 -5.92 24.12 -23.06
N ASN A 153 -6.39 23.07 -22.35
CA ASN A 153 -7.28 23.21 -21.19
C ASN A 153 -6.59 23.78 -19.93
N GLY A 154 -5.33 24.19 -20.02
CA GLY A 154 -4.52 24.69 -18.90
C GLY A 154 -4.07 23.59 -17.92
N GLY A 155 -4.28 22.33 -18.26
CA GLY A 155 -3.73 21.18 -17.56
C GLY A 155 -2.40 20.71 -18.15
N GLY A 156 -1.89 19.60 -17.64
CA GLY A 156 -0.65 19.01 -18.12
C GLY A 156 -0.53 17.55 -17.74
N LEU A 157 0.53 16.91 -18.22
CA LEU A 157 0.86 15.55 -17.85
C LEU A 157 1.45 15.52 -16.42
N LYS A 158 1.01 14.55 -15.62
CA LYS A 158 1.55 14.28 -14.29
C LYS A 158 1.92 12.81 -14.14
N PHE A 159 3.07 12.56 -13.54
CA PHE A 159 3.51 11.21 -13.19
C PHE A 159 3.36 10.98 -11.68
N ILE A 160 2.97 9.78 -11.31
CA ILE A 160 2.93 9.33 -9.92
C ILE A 160 3.60 7.96 -9.86
N PHE A 161 4.82 7.92 -9.37
CA PHE A 161 5.60 6.71 -9.21
C PHE A 161 5.46 6.15 -7.80
N ALA A 162 5.34 4.84 -7.70
CA ALA A 162 5.37 4.14 -6.42
C ALA A 162 6.46 3.05 -6.46
N THR A 163 7.20 2.88 -5.37
CA THR A 163 8.27 1.89 -5.28
C THR A 163 8.47 1.40 -3.85
N THR A 164 8.89 0.14 -3.74
CA THR A 164 9.43 -0.43 -2.50
C THR A 164 10.96 -0.30 -2.42
N GLU A 165 11.64 -0.09 -3.57
CA GLU A 165 13.10 -0.11 -3.69
C GLU A 165 13.65 1.12 -4.40
N ILE A 166 13.78 2.23 -3.68
CA ILE A 166 14.30 3.48 -4.26
C ILE A 166 15.73 3.37 -4.83
N LYS A 167 16.56 2.50 -4.24
CA LYS A 167 17.95 2.31 -4.67
C LYS A 167 18.09 1.77 -6.10
N LYS A 168 17.04 1.15 -6.63
CA LYS A 168 17.01 0.63 -8.01
C LYS A 168 16.60 1.70 -9.04
N ILE A 169 16.10 2.86 -8.61
CA ILE A 169 15.68 3.93 -9.51
C ILE A 169 16.89 4.81 -9.84
N PRO A 170 17.13 5.14 -11.12
CA PRO A 170 18.20 6.05 -11.51
C PRO A 170 18.06 7.42 -10.83
N ILE A 171 19.18 7.96 -10.32
CA ILE A 171 19.19 9.27 -9.65
C ILE A 171 18.69 10.40 -10.55
N THR A 172 18.88 10.27 -11.87
CA THR A 172 18.38 11.19 -12.88
C THR A 172 16.86 11.28 -12.92
N VAL A 173 16.15 10.21 -12.59
CA VAL A 173 14.69 10.19 -12.45
C VAL A 173 14.28 10.75 -11.09
N VAL A 174 14.96 10.29 -10.01
CA VAL A 174 14.64 10.73 -8.65
C VAL A 174 14.77 12.25 -8.49
N SER A 175 15.79 12.86 -9.11
CA SER A 175 16.04 14.31 -9.03
C SER A 175 14.96 15.17 -9.71
N ARG A 176 14.12 14.57 -10.57
CA ARG A 176 13.00 15.23 -11.27
C ARG A 176 11.65 14.99 -10.61
N CYS A 177 11.65 14.22 -9.54
CA CYS A 177 10.42 13.88 -8.78
C CYS A 177 10.40 14.59 -7.44
N GLN A 178 9.20 14.99 -7.00
CA GLN A 178 8.98 15.31 -5.61
C GLN A 178 8.81 14.00 -4.84
N ARG A 179 9.81 13.68 -3.99
CA ARG A 179 9.85 12.44 -3.24
C ARG A 179 9.10 12.55 -1.92
N PHE A 180 8.36 11.49 -1.59
CA PHE A 180 7.69 11.28 -0.31
C PHE A 180 7.98 9.88 0.20
N ASP A 181 8.56 9.81 1.39
CA ASP A 181 8.89 8.55 2.05
C ASP A 181 7.75 8.19 3.03
N LEU A 182 6.98 7.16 2.68
CA LEU A 182 5.88 6.68 3.52
C LEU A 182 6.43 5.78 4.62
N SER A 183 6.11 6.10 5.86
CA SER A 183 6.53 5.34 7.01
C SER A 183 5.61 4.15 7.30
N ARG A 184 6.12 3.19 8.08
CA ARG A 184 5.28 2.16 8.70
C ARG A 184 4.26 2.83 9.62
N VAL A 185 3.03 2.35 9.61
CA VAL A 185 2.00 2.84 10.54
C VAL A 185 2.37 2.36 11.95
N LYS A 186 2.26 3.27 12.92
CA LYS A 186 2.56 2.94 14.32
C LYS A 186 1.59 1.90 14.85
N SER A 187 2.08 1.00 15.70
CA SER A 187 1.28 -0.12 16.22
C SER A 187 0.00 0.34 16.93
N VAL A 188 0.06 1.45 17.64
CA VAL A 188 -1.12 2.00 18.33
C VAL A 188 -2.19 2.47 17.35
N GLU A 189 -1.81 3.24 16.33
CA GLU A 189 -2.72 3.74 15.30
C GLU A 189 -3.32 2.60 14.47
N LEU A 190 -2.49 1.59 14.13
CA LEU A 190 -2.93 0.41 13.39
C LEU A 190 -3.88 -0.45 14.22
N PHE A 191 -3.64 -0.60 15.54
CA PHE A 191 -4.52 -1.32 16.44
C PHE A 191 -5.91 -0.67 16.52
N GLU A 192 -5.97 0.65 16.74
CA GLU A 192 -7.23 1.39 16.79
C GLU A 192 -8.01 1.29 15.47
N PHE A 193 -7.29 1.29 14.37
CA PHE A 193 -7.89 1.16 13.05
C PHE A 193 -8.52 -0.23 12.83
N ILE A 194 -7.78 -1.31 13.06
CA ILE A 194 -8.32 -2.66 12.86
C ILE A 194 -9.42 -2.99 13.87
N LYS A 195 -9.35 -2.44 15.10
CA LYS A 195 -10.40 -2.56 16.11
C LYS A 195 -11.71 -1.93 15.61
N LYS A 196 -11.65 -0.71 15.06
CA LYS A 196 -12.83 -0.06 14.44
C LYS A 196 -13.42 -0.88 13.29
N ILE A 197 -12.57 -1.52 12.49
CA ILE A 197 -13.03 -2.36 11.37
C ILE A 197 -13.66 -3.65 11.90
N LYS A 198 -13.03 -4.31 12.87
CA LYS A 198 -13.58 -5.49 13.54
C LYS A 198 -15.00 -5.21 14.07
N ASP A 199 -15.19 -4.06 14.72
CA ASP A 199 -16.50 -3.67 15.28
C ASP A 199 -17.53 -3.42 14.16
N LYS A 200 -17.13 -2.78 13.04
CA LYS A 200 -17.98 -2.59 11.86
C LYS A 200 -18.40 -3.91 11.21
N GLU A 201 -17.49 -4.88 11.16
CA GLU A 201 -17.77 -6.23 10.65
C GLU A 201 -18.45 -7.15 11.68
N LYS A 202 -18.70 -6.65 12.91
CA LYS A 202 -19.29 -7.41 14.02
C LYS A 202 -18.50 -8.68 14.38
N GLY A 203 -17.17 -8.62 14.18
CA GLY A 203 -16.28 -9.72 14.50
C GLY A 203 -16.05 -9.87 16.00
N LYS A 204 -16.03 -11.11 16.49
CA LYS A 204 -15.67 -11.43 17.88
C LYS A 204 -14.22 -11.86 17.95
N ILE A 205 -13.31 -10.91 18.12
CA ILE A 205 -11.87 -11.13 18.21
C ILE A 205 -11.36 -10.43 19.45
N SER A 206 -10.60 -11.14 20.30
CA SER A 206 -10.02 -10.59 21.51
C SER A 206 -8.99 -9.50 21.20
N ASP A 207 -8.79 -8.56 22.12
CA ASP A 207 -7.81 -7.47 21.95
C ASP A 207 -6.37 -8.03 21.84
N ASP A 208 -6.06 -9.16 22.45
CA ASP A 208 -4.74 -9.79 22.36
C ASP A 208 -4.52 -10.46 21.00
N ALA A 209 -5.54 -11.05 20.40
CA ALA A 209 -5.48 -11.53 19.02
C ALA A 209 -5.33 -10.36 18.01
N LEU A 210 -5.96 -9.20 18.25
CA LEU A 210 -5.76 -8.00 17.45
C LEU A 210 -4.32 -7.45 17.59
N LYS A 211 -3.74 -7.44 18.81
CA LYS A 211 -2.33 -7.08 19.02
C LYS A 211 -1.38 -7.99 18.25
N LEU A 212 -1.69 -9.30 18.17
CA LEU A 212 -0.93 -10.24 17.38
C LEU A 212 -0.99 -9.91 15.89
N ILE A 213 -2.17 -9.58 15.34
CA ILE A 213 -2.32 -9.13 13.94
C ILE A 213 -1.45 -7.90 13.68
N VAL A 214 -1.48 -6.90 14.56
CA VAL A 214 -0.64 -5.69 14.44
C VAL A 214 0.85 -6.03 14.44
N LYS A 215 1.28 -6.95 15.32
CA LYS A 215 2.67 -7.40 15.43
C LYS A 215 3.14 -8.07 14.13
N ILE A 216 2.34 -8.98 13.58
CA ILE A 216 2.67 -9.72 12.35
C ILE A 216 2.68 -8.80 11.12
N SER A 217 1.78 -7.83 11.06
CA SER A 217 1.66 -6.91 9.91
C SER A 217 2.78 -5.87 9.81
N GLU A 218 3.61 -5.73 10.84
CA GLU A 218 4.79 -4.83 10.87
C GLU A 218 4.53 -3.41 10.34
N GLY A 219 3.35 -2.86 10.59
CA GLY A 219 2.96 -1.51 10.16
C GLY A 219 2.42 -1.43 8.73
N SER A 220 2.17 -2.56 8.07
CA SER A 220 1.47 -2.66 6.79
C SER A 220 -0.04 -2.73 7.02
N VAL A 221 -0.77 -1.71 6.57
CA VAL A 221 -2.24 -1.68 6.68
C VAL A 221 -2.90 -2.78 5.86
N ARG A 222 -2.36 -3.04 4.66
CA ARG A 222 -2.89 -4.08 3.76
C ARG A 222 -2.78 -5.47 4.39
N ASP A 223 -1.63 -5.77 5.00
CA ASP A 223 -1.41 -7.08 5.60
C ASP A 223 -2.23 -7.24 6.88
N ALA A 224 -2.36 -6.17 7.69
CA ALA A 224 -3.24 -6.16 8.86
C ALA A 224 -4.71 -6.45 8.48
N LEU A 225 -5.21 -5.82 7.42
CA LEU A 225 -6.56 -6.08 6.92
C LEU A 225 -6.73 -7.49 6.34
N SER A 226 -5.71 -8.01 5.67
CA SER A 226 -5.73 -9.38 5.13
C SER A 226 -5.73 -10.43 6.25
N LEU A 227 -4.95 -10.19 7.32
CA LEU A 227 -4.95 -11.04 8.50
C LEU A 227 -6.28 -10.95 9.26
N LEU A 228 -6.84 -9.74 9.40
CA LEU A 228 -8.15 -9.55 10.01
C LEU A 228 -9.26 -10.27 9.24
N ASP A 229 -9.23 -10.19 7.90
CA ASP A 229 -10.18 -10.89 7.02
C ASP A 229 -10.11 -12.41 7.22
N ARG A 230 -8.88 -12.94 7.24
CA ARG A 230 -8.62 -14.36 7.52
C ARG A 230 -9.12 -14.76 8.92
N ALA A 231 -8.91 -13.93 9.93
CA ALA A 231 -9.42 -14.14 11.28
C ALA A 231 -10.95 -14.20 11.34
N LEU A 232 -11.62 -13.27 10.66
CA LEU A 232 -13.09 -13.22 10.61
C LEU A 232 -13.70 -14.42 9.87
N LEU A 233 -13.01 -14.89 8.81
CA LEU A 233 -13.46 -16.05 8.03
C LEU A 233 -13.26 -17.38 8.76
N SER A 234 -12.32 -17.45 9.71
CA SER A 234 -12.04 -18.66 10.49
C SER A 234 -12.97 -18.86 11.68
N LEU A 235 -13.78 -17.84 12.03
CA LEU A 235 -14.71 -17.92 13.15
C LEU A 235 -15.98 -18.67 12.74
N GLU A 236 -16.34 -19.67 13.52
CA GLU A 236 -17.69 -20.23 13.47
C GLU A 236 -18.70 -19.26 14.10
N LYS A 237 -19.98 -19.41 13.75
CA LYS A 237 -21.03 -18.49 14.23
C LYS A 237 -21.11 -18.52 15.76
N GLY A 238 -20.67 -17.45 16.40
CA GLY A 238 -20.81 -17.22 17.83
C GLY A 238 -19.51 -17.37 18.65
N GLU A 239 -18.45 -17.90 18.07
CA GLU A 239 -17.15 -18.04 18.73
C GLU A 239 -16.37 -16.73 18.75
N GLU A 240 -15.52 -16.57 19.77
CA GLU A 240 -14.56 -15.49 19.91
C GLU A 240 -13.15 -16.02 19.60
N LEU A 241 -12.42 -15.32 18.75
CA LEU A 241 -11.03 -15.65 18.45
C LEU A 241 -10.13 -15.20 19.59
N ASP A 242 -9.62 -16.16 20.33
CA ASP A 242 -8.60 -15.95 21.36
C ASP A 242 -7.18 -15.92 20.75
N LEU A 243 -6.19 -15.55 21.59
CA LEU A 243 -4.78 -15.46 21.17
C LEU A 243 -4.23 -16.80 20.67
N ASN A 244 -4.55 -17.91 21.34
CA ASN A 244 -4.01 -19.23 21.01
C ASN A 244 -4.51 -19.72 19.64
N SER A 245 -5.79 -19.53 19.37
CA SER A 245 -6.40 -19.86 18.09
C SER A 245 -5.85 -18.95 16.98
N ALA A 246 -5.66 -17.66 17.26
CA ALA A 246 -5.05 -16.72 16.32
C ALA A 246 -3.61 -17.10 15.98
N GLN A 247 -2.79 -17.51 16.95
CA GLN A 247 -1.43 -17.99 16.69
C GLN A 247 -1.41 -19.20 15.74
N LYS A 248 -2.32 -20.17 15.95
CA LYS A 248 -2.45 -21.35 15.08
C LYS A 248 -2.88 -20.96 13.66
N ILE A 249 -3.90 -20.09 13.52
CA ILE A 249 -4.43 -19.66 12.22
C ILE A 249 -3.37 -18.92 11.40
N PHE A 250 -2.59 -18.06 12.05
CA PHE A 250 -1.56 -17.26 11.37
C PHE A 250 -0.24 -18.00 11.20
N GLY A 251 -0.07 -19.16 11.84
CA GLY A 251 1.22 -19.84 11.90
C GLY A 251 2.28 -19.00 12.62
N TYR A 252 1.83 -18.18 13.59
CA TYR A 252 2.73 -17.31 14.32
C TYR A 252 3.45 -18.06 15.41
N PHE A 253 4.77 -18.10 15.28
CA PHE A 253 5.66 -18.65 16.28
C PHE A 253 6.29 -17.54 17.11
N ASP A 254 6.30 -17.68 18.42
CA ASP A 254 6.95 -16.71 19.31
C ASP A 254 8.47 -16.89 19.26
N LYS A 255 9.16 -15.89 18.69
CA LYS A 255 10.62 -15.89 18.59
C LYS A 255 11.33 -15.97 19.94
N SER A 256 10.65 -15.70 21.07
CA SER A 256 11.22 -15.87 22.41
C SER A 256 11.61 -17.32 22.67
N GLN A 257 10.83 -18.28 22.16
CA GLN A 257 11.16 -19.71 22.31
C GLN A 257 12.44 -20.10 21.56
N LEU A 258 12.81 -19.38 20.47
CA LEU A 258 14.12 -19.57 19.81
C LEU A 258 15.26 -19.06 20.69
N ILE A 259 15.05 -17.93 21.36
CA ILE A 259 16.06 -17.37 22.28
C ILE A 259 16.27 -18.34 23.45
N ASP A 260 15.18 -18.86 24.02
CA ASP A 260 15.23 -19.87 25.09
C ASP A 260 15.97 -21.14 24.64
N LEU A 261 15.66 -21.63 23.43
CA LEU A 261 16.36 -22.78 22.84
C LEU A 261 17.86 -22.49 22.69
N PHE A 262 18.21 -21.31 22.17
CA PHE A 262 19.60 -20.92 21.96
C PHE A 262 20.36 -20.80 23.31
N GLU A 263 19.72 -20.25 24.34
CA GLU A 263 20.26 -20.17 25.68
C GLU A 263 20.54 -21.56 26.27
N LEU A 264 19.62 -22.52 26.11
CA LEU A 264 19.80 -23.89 26.58
C LEU A 264 20.91 -24.63 25.82
N ILE A 265 21.05 -24.39 24.52
CA ILE A 265 22.17 -24.94 23.72
C ILE A 265 23.50 -24.39 24.23
N LEU A 266 23.60 -23.08 24.48
CA LEU A 266 24.83 -22.45 24.98
C LEU A 266 25.18 -22.91 26.41
N ARG A 267 24.16 -23.28 27.21
CA ARG A 267 24.37 -23.84 28.56
C ARG A 267 24.71 -25.33 28.56
N GLY A 268 24.65 -26.01 27.40
CA GLY A 268 24.91 -27.44 27.28
C GLY A 268 23.80 -28.34 27.83
N GLU A 269 22.57 -27.81 27.98
CA GLU A 269 21.42 -28.56 28.49
C GLU A 269 20.73 -29.38 27.37
N GLU A 270 21.38 -30.44 26.89
CA GLU A 270 20.96 -31.20 25.70
C GLU A 270 19.50 -31.67 25.77
N LYS A 271 19.09 -32.31 26.89
CA LYS A 271 17.73 -32.87 27.01
C LYS A 271 16.65 -31.82 26.86
N LYS A 272 16.79 -30.68 27.56
CA LYS A 272 15.83 -29.57 27.49
C LYS A 272 15.83 -28.90 26.12
N SER A 273 17.00 -28.80 25.48
CA SER A 273 17.12 -28.26 24.13
C SER A 273 16.32 -29.11 23.13
N ILE A 274 16.42 -30.44 23.21
CA ILE A 274 15.67 -31.36 22.36
C ILE A 274 14.16 -31.28 22.62
N GLU A 275 13.75 -31.14 23.88
CA GLU A 275 12.32 -31.00 24.23
C GLU A 275 11.72 -29.72 23.67
N ILE A 276 12.40 -28.57 23.81
CA ILE A 276 11.95 -27.29 23.25
C ILE A 276 11.98 -27.34 21.73
N TYR A 277 13.03 -27.89 21.12
CA TYR A 277 13.12 -28.06 19.67
C TYR A 277 11.93 -28.86 19.12
N ARG A 278 11.58 -30.00 19.74
CA ARG A 278 10.42 -30.81 19.34
C ARG A 278 9.11 -30.03 19.46
N LYS A 279 8.91 -29.28 20.54
CA LYS A 279 7.74 -28.41 20.72
C LYS A 279 7.61 -27.39 19.58
N ILE A 280 8.72 -26.75 19.22
CA ILE A 280 8.75 -25.76 18.16
C ILE A 280 8.48 -26.44 16.79
N TYR A 281 9.07 -27.58 16.55
CA TYR A 281 8.87 -28.34 15.32
C TYR A 281 7.41 -28.81 15.16
N GLU A 282 6.78 -29.29 16.22
CA GLU A 282 5.36 -29.67 16.24
C GLU A 282 4.39 -28.51 15.98
N GLN A 283 4.83 -27.26 16.23
CA GLN A 283 4.10 -26.05 15.88
C GLN A 283 4.20 -25.68 14.38
N GLY A 284 4.91 -26.48 13.57
CA GLY A 284 5.04 -26.28 12.13
C GLY A 284 6.12 -25.29 11.70
N VAL A 285 7.07 -24.98 12.57
CA VAL A 285 8.18 -24.08 12.23
C VAL A 285 9.23 -24.82 11.40
N GLU A 286 9.58 -24.30 10.23
CA GLU A 286 10.62 -24.87 9.40
C GLU A 286 12.00 -24.78 10.06
N PRO A 287 12.83 -25.84 10.02
CA PRO A 287 14.18 -25.82 10.60
C PRO A 287 15.09 -24.69 10.10
N LYS A 288 14.86 -24.19 8.89
CA LYS A 288 15.61 -23.06 8.32
C LYS A 288 15.42 -21.74 9.07
N VAL A 289 14.39 -21.61 9.89
CA VAL A 289 14.13 -20.42 10.71
C VAL A 289 15.04 -20.38 11.93
N PHE A 290 15.72 -21.51 12.27
CA PHE A 290 16.65 -21.63 13.39
C PHE A 290 18.09 -21.23 13.04
N ILE A 291 18.39 -21.00 11.78
CA ILE A 291 19.70 -20.59 11.26
C ILE A 291 19.63 -19.11 10.88
#